data_4f5ff1ff47fb535f8ece367fe1bb4d61
#
_entry.id   4f5ff1ff47fb535f8ece367fe1bb4d61
#
_cell.length_a   1.000
_cell.length_b   1.000
_cell.length_c   1.000
_cell.angle_alpha   90.00
_cell.angle_beta   90.00
_cell.angle_gamma   90.00
#
_symmetry.space_group_name_H-M   'P 1'
#
loop_
_entity.id
_entity.type
_entity.pdbx_description
1 polymer ?
#
loop_
_entity_poly.entity_id
_entity_poly.type
_entity_poly.pdbx_seq_one_letter_code
_entity_poly.pdbx_strand_id
1 'polypeptide(L)'
;GESEWSNNSAIEMDHTTIQVGGDYRVNNHWIVGGAFSYTDSDADLVMGQAEGDSYSLAAYATYMADGGSYLDLIARYGYLDNELTSGNMNVDTKSNAFSLSAETGHTFRFMEQAYIVPQIEVTYGFISGDDTTASNGVKLEQDDFQSLITRVGVRTGFDFPQKAGTIYAMLSYSYDFLGDADGTASQAGLRESLNEDLG
;
A
#
# COMPACT_ATOMS: atom_id res chain seq x y z
N GLY A 1 3.80 0.16 15.00
CA GLY A 1 3.05 1.34 15.46
C GLY A 1 1.87 0.90 16.29
N GLU A 2 1.81 1.33 17.53
CA GLU A 2 0.69 1.08 18.45
C GLU A 2 -0.51 1.91 17.98
N SER A 3 -1.63 1.27 17.70
CA SER A 3 -2.91 1.95 17.52
C SER A 3 -3.84 1.59 18.68
N GLU A 4 -3.89 2.45 19.68
CA GLU A 4 -4.87 2.36 20.76
C GLU A 4 -6.26 2.78 20.24
N TRP A 5 -7.16 1.80 20.06
CA TRP A 5 -8.59 2.06 19.98
C TRP A 5 -9.19 1.89 21.38
N SER A 6 -9.55 3.00 21.97
CA SER A 6 -10.28 3.05 23.24
C SER A 6 -11.70 2.54 23.06
N ASN A 7 -11.93 1.24 23.30
CA ASN A 7 -13.08 0.68 23.98
C ASN A 7 -12.88 -0.83 24.23
N ASN A 8 -12.33 -1.16 25.38
CA ASN A 8 -12.49 -2.40 26.16
C ASN A 8 -12.28 -3.76 25.49
N SER A 9 -11.45 -3.83 24.45
CA SER A 9 -10.83 -5.06 23.94
C SER A 9 -9.45 -4.67 23.42
N ALA A 10 -8.43 -4.83 24.25
CA ALA A 10 -7.05 -4.65 23.82
C ALA A 10 -6.73 -5.77 22.83
N ILE A 11 -6.66 -5.44 21.55
CA ILE A 11 -6.02 -6.27 20.53
C ILE A 11 -4.61 -5.73 20.44
N GLU A 12 -3.63 -6.52 20.85
CA GLU A 12 -2.22 -6.21 20.65
C GLU A 12 -1.79 -6.86 19.34
N MET A 13 -1.24 -6.08 18.44
CA MET A 13 -0.81 -6.56 17.14
C MET A 13 0.61 -6.07 16.87
N ASP A 14 1.51 -7.01 16.71
CA ASP A 14 2.89 -6.79 16.30
C ASP A 14 3.09 -7.27 14.86
N HIS A 15 3.88 -6.56 14.09
CA HIS A 15 4.28 -7.00 12.77
C HIS A 15 5.70 -6.57 12.44
N THR A 16 6.40 -7.45 11.74
CA THR A 16 7.74 -7.19 11.22
C THR A 16 7.74 -7.38 9.71
N THR A 17 8.17 -6.36 8.98
CA THR A 17 8.25 -6.42 7.52
C THR A 17 9.69 -6.23 7.05
N ILE A 18 10.13 -7.12 6.17
CA ILE A 18 11.38 -6.99 5.42
C ILE A 18 11.02 -6.82 3.95
N GLN A 19 11.53 -5.75 3.34
CA GLN A 19 11.32 -5.46 1.94
C GLN A 19 12.64 -5.20 1.23
N VAL A 20 12.79 -5.78 0.04
CA VAL A 20 13.91 -5.53 -0.86
C VAL A 20 13.37 -5.25 -2.25
N GLY A 21 13.93 -4.27 -2.92
CA GLY A 21 13.52 -3.90 -4.27
C GLY A 21 14.60 -3.13 -4.99
N GLY A 22 14.37 -2.91 -6.26
CA GLY A 22 15.25 -2.12 -7.09
C GLY A 22 14.52 -1.64 -8.33
N ASP A 23 15.05 -0.56 -8.90
CA ASP A 23 14.55 0.00 -10.14
C ASP A 23 15.66 0.21 -11.15
N TYR A 24 15.26 0.36 -12.39
CA TYR A 24 16.13 0.62 -13.52
C TYR A 24 15.53 1.70 -14.41
N ARG A 25 16.32 2.72 -14.71
CA ARG A 25 15.96 3.76 -15.67
C ARG A 25 16.19 3.25 -17.08
N VAL A 26 15.10 2.92 -17.77
CA VAL A 26 15.13 2.42 -19.14
C VAL A 26 15.56 3.52 -20.13
N ASN A 27 15.04 4.74 -19.92
CA ASN A 27 15.38 5.94 -20.67
C ASN A 27 14.99 7.20 -19.88
N ASN A 28 15.01 8.37 -20.52
CA ASN A 28 14.70 9.64 -19.84
C ASN A 28 13.26 9.74 -19.33
N HIS A 29 12.35 8.91 -19.84
CA HIS A 29 10.92 8.95 -19.52
C HIS A 29 10.45 7.75 -18.71
N TRP A 30 11.13 6.60 -18.77
CA TRP A 30 10.69 5.36 -18.17
C TRP A 30 11.63 4.86 -17.08
N ILE A 31 11.04 4.57 -15.93
CA ILE A 31 11.66 3.81 -14.83
C ILE A 31 10.80 2.57 -14.61
N VAL A 32 11.42 1.41 -14.49
CA VAL A 32 10.75 0.15 -14.16
C VAL A 32 11.44 -0.49 -12.97
N GLY A 33 10.67 -1.19 -12.16
CA GLY A 33 11.26 -1.82 -10.98
C GLY A 33 10.41 -2.95 -10.45
N GLY A 34 10.92 -3.57 -9.41
CA GLY A 34 10.25 -4.61 -8.67
C GLY A 34 10.67 -4.63 -7.22
N ALA A 35 9.82 -5.17 -6.38
CA ALA A 35 10.08 -5.35 -4.97
C ALA A 35 9.49 -6.67 -4.48
N PHE A 36 10.18 -7.28 -3.52
CA PHE A 36 9.72 -8.41 -2.75
C PHE A 36 9.58 -7.98 -1.30
N SER A 37 8.51 -8.40 -0.62
CA SER A 37 8.37 -8.21 0.81
C SER A 37 7.89 -9.49 1.49
N TYR A 38 8.37 -9.66 2.70
CA TYR A 38 7.93 -10.64 3.67
C TYR A 38 7.45 -9.90 4.91
N THR A 39 6.28 -10.28 5.40
CA THR A 39 5.74 -9.74 6.65
C THR A 39 5.32 -10.91 7.53
N ASP A 40 5.77 -10.84 8.77
CA ASP A 40 5.39 -11.68 9.89
C ASP A 40 4.52 -10.85 10.83
N SER A 41 3.40 -11.41 11.27
CA SER A 41 2.39 -10.69 12.06
C SER A 41 1.86 -11.59 13.16
N ASP A 42 1.85 -11.08 14.38
CA ASP A 42 1.27 -11.69 15.57
C ASP A 42 0.17 -10.80 16.14
N ALA A 43 -0.94 -11.39 16.51
CA ALA A 43 -2.03 -10.67 17.16
C ALA A 43 -2.58 -11.46 18.36
N ASP A 44 -2.55 -10.83 19.51
CA ASP A 44 -3.20 -11.32 20.71
C ASP A 44 -4.64 -10.84 20.76
N LEU A 45 -5.57 -11.78 20.74
CA LEU A 45 -7.01 -11.56 20.80
C LEU A 45 -7.52 -11.90 22.20
N VAL A 46 -8.63 -11.29 22.61
CA VAL A 46 -9.26 -11.54 23.92
C VAL A 46 -9.54 -13.03 24.19
N MET A 47 -9.72 -13.85 23.15
CA MET A 47 -10.06 -15.26 23.24
C MET A 47 -9.17 -16.15 22.36
N GLY A 48 -7.97 -15.71 21.99
CA GLY A 48 -7.09 -16.51 21.13
C GLY A 48 -5.87 -15.73 20.63
N GLN A 49 -5.16 -16.34 19.70
CA GLN A 49 -4.01 -15.77 19.03
C GLN A 49 -4.18 -15.94 17.52
N ALA A 50 -3.70 -14.97 16.76
CA ALA A 50 -3.62 -15.07 15.32
C ALA A 50 -2.17 -14.80 14.90
N GLU A 51 -1.60 -15.71 14.13
CA GLU A 51 -0.28 -15.59 13.53
C GLU A 51 -0.44 -15.56 12.01
N GLY A 52 0.37 -14.79 11.32
CA GLY A 52 0.27 -14.65 9.88
C GLY A 52 1.57 -14.33 9.19
N ASP A 53 1.86 -15.11 8.16
CA ASP A 53 2.95 -14.88 7.22
C ASP A 53 2.41 -14.34 5.90
N SER A 54 3.01 -13.29 5.38
CA SER A 54 2.69 -12.83 4.04
C SER A 54 3.94 -12.59 3.19
N TYR A 55 3.84 -13.01 1.95
CA TYR A 55 4.84 -12.82 0.92
C TYR A 55 4.25 -11.99 -0.21
N SER A 56 4.91 -10.94 -0.65
CA SER A 56 4.44 -10.18 -1.79
C SER A 56 5.53 -9.89 -2.81
N LEU A 57 5.12 -9.88 -4.07
CA LEU A 57 5.92 -9.47 -5.21
C LEU A 57 5.22 -8.30 -5.90
N ALA A 58 5.97 -7.23 -6.15
CA ALA A 58 5.48 -6.07 -6.87
C ALA A 58 6.34 -5.80 -8.10
N ALA A 59 5.69 -5.39 -9.19
CA ALA A 59 6.34 -4.81 -10.35
C ALA A 59 5.72 -3.44 -10.63
N TYR A 60 6.54 -2.46 -11.00
CA TYR A 60 6.05 -1.12 -11.28
C TYR A 60 6.75 -0.50 -12.48
N ALA A 61 6.06 0.44 -13.11
CA ALA A 61 6.58 1.25 -14.19
C ALA A 61 6.09 2.69 -14.05
N THR A 62 7.02 3.62 -14.08
CA THR A 62 6.75 5.07 -14.04
C THR A 62 7.13 5.69 -15.37
N TYR A 63 6.18 6.38 -15.99
CA TYR A 63 6.40 7.22 -17.15
C TYR A 63 6.37 8.70 -16.74
N MET A 64 7.39 9.45 -17.13
CA MET A 64 7.48 10.90 -16.88
C MET A 64 7.58 11.63 -18.22
N ALA A 65 6.60 12.45 -18.55
CA ALA A 65 6.61 13.30 -19.74
C ALA A 65 7.39 14.61 -19.46
N ASP A 66 8.02 15.15 -20.50
CA ASP A 66 8.76 16.43 -20.40
C ASP A 66 7.89 17.60 -19.93
N GLY A 67 6.58 17.55 -20.18
CA GLY A 67 5.59 18.56 -19.77
C GLY A 67 5.15 18.50 -18.31
N GLY A 68 5.69 17.57 -17.49
CA GLY A 68 5.34 17.44 -16.08
C GLY A 68 4.17 16.50 -15.78
N SER A 69 3.63 15.81 -16.79
CA SER A 69 2.69 14.71 -16.58
C SER A 69 3.43 13.43 -16.24
N TYR A 70 2.80 12.56 -15.46
CA TYR A 70 3.32 11.24 -15.16
C TYR A 70 2.22 10.17 -15.19
N LEU A 71 2.65 8.93 -15.35
CA LEU A 71 1.82 7.73 -15.21
C LEU A 71 2.60 6.69 -14.43
N ASP A 72 2.02 6.25 -13.32
CA ASP A 72 2.53 5.15 -12.50
C ASP A 72 1.64 3.94 -12.66
N LEU A 73 2.23 2.81 -12.95
CA LEU A 73 1.57 1.51 -13.05
C LEU A 73 2.20 0.57 -12.03
N ILE A 74 1.38 -0.09 -11.22
CA ILE A 74 1.84 -1.04 -10.20
C ILE A 74 0.99 -2.30 -10.28
N ALA A 75 1.65 -3.45 -10.42
CA ALA A 75 1.05 -4.76 -10.25
C ALA A 75 1.65 -5.41 -9.02
N ARG A 76 0.80 -5.99 -8.15
CA ARG A 76 1.24 -6.66 -6.93
C ARG A 76 0.54 -8.00 -6.79
N TYR A 77 1.28 -9.00 -6.39
CA TYR A 77 0.77 -10.31 -6.01
C TYR A 77 1.22 -10.60 -4.59
N GLY A 78 0.31 -11.14 -3.76
CA GLY A 78 0.57 -11.53 -2.39
C GLY A 78 0.04 -12.93 -2.11
N TYR A 79 0.76 -13.66 -1.27
CA TYR A 79 0.33 -14.90 -0.67
C TYR A 79 0.31 -14.70 0.85
N LEU A 80 -0.82 -15.06 1.47
CA LEU A 80 -1.05 -14.93 2.90
C LEU A 80 -1.33 -16.30 3.48
N ASP A 81 -0.65 -16.63 4.57
CA ASP A 81 -0.85 -17.83 5.37
C ASP A 81 -1.15 -17.40 6.81
N ASN A 82 -2.35 -17.67 7.29
CA ASN A 82 -2.78 -17.21 8.60
C ASN A 82 -3.27 -18.41 9.42
N GLU A 83 -2.85 -18.47 10.67
CA GLU A 83 -3.29 -19.41 11.68
C GLU A 83 -4.04 -18.69 12.79
N LEU A 84 -5.25 -19.13 13.07
CA LEU A 84 -6.07 -18.63 14.16
C LEU A 84 -6.29 -19.73 15.20
N THR A 85 -5.83 -19.47 16.41
CA THR A 85 -6.04 -20.35 17.56
C THR A 85 -7.00 -19.70 18.53
N SER A 86 -8.12 -20.38 18.83
CA SER A 86 -9.08 -19.93 19.83
C SER A 86 -9.59 -21.13 20.67
N GLY A 87 -9.14 -21.20 21.92
CA GLY A 87 -9.46 -22.32 22.80
C GLY A 87 -8.94 -23.66 22.26
N ASN A 88 -9.86 -24.57 21.86
CA ASN A 88 -9.53 -25.86 21.25
C ASN A 88 -9.73 -25.87 19.72
N MET A 89 -9.91 -24.72 19.10
CA MET A 89 -10.14 -24.58 17.67
C MET A 89 -8.92 -23.94 17.02
N ASN A 90 -8.35 -24.64 16.03
CA ASN A 90 -7.34 -24.08 15.14
C ASN A 90 -7.92 -23.98 13.73
N VAL A 91 -7.66 -22.88 13.07
CA VAL A 91 -8.07 -22.59 11.70
C VAL A 91 -6.89 -22.08 10.93
N ASP A 92 -6.47 -22.82 9.90
CA ASP A 92 -5.45 -22.38 8.96
C ASP A 92 -6.14 -21.84 7.71
N THR A 93 -5.82 -20.63 7.31
CA THR A 93 -6.36 -20.01 6.10
C THR A 93 -5.25 -19.54 5.19
N LYS A 94 -5.40 -19.83 3.89
CA LYS A 94 -4.49 -19.41 2.85
C LYS A 94 -5.25 -18.55 1.85
N SER A 95 -4.64 -17.46 1.44
CA SER A 95 -5.26 -16.53 0.50
C SER A 95 -4.24 -16.01 -0.49
N ASN A 96 -4.70 -15.77 -1.71
CA ASN A 96 -3.93 -15.10 -2.73
C ASN A 96 -4.53 -13.72 -2.96
N ALA A 97 -3.69 -12.70 -2.97
CA ALA A 97 -4.08 -11.33 -3.25
C ALA A 97 -3.42 -10.85 -4.55
N PHE A 98 -4.18 -10.19 -5.37
CA PHE A 98 -3.68 -9.52 -6.57
C PHE A 98 -4.19 -8.08 -6.59
N SER A 99 -3.32 -7.14 -6.95
CA SER A 99 -3.77 -5.77 -7.21
C SER A 99 -3.08 -5.17 -8.42
N LEU A 100 -3.84 -4.32 -9.12
CA LEU A 100 -3.36 -3.53 -10.23
C LEU A 100 -3.75 -2.07 -9.99
N SER A 101 -2.78 -1.17 -9.99
CA SER A 101 -2.98 0.26 -9.78
C SER A 101 -2.43 1.07 -10.94
N ALA A 102 -3.15 2.12 -11.30
CA ALA A 102 -2.71 3.12 -12.26
C ALA A 102 -2.98 4.52 -11.67
N GLU A 103 -1.93 5.30 -11.50
CA GLU A 103 -2.01 6.70 -11.07
C GLU A 103 -1.48 7.61 -12.18
N THR A 104 -2.15 8.73 -12.40
CA THR A 104 -1.65 9.80 -13.26
C THR A 104 -1.85 11.15 -12.63
N GLY A 105 -0.98 12.07 -12.95
CA GLY A 105 -1.04 13.45 -12.48
C GLY A 105 -0.25 14.39 -13.38
N HIS A 106 -0.36 15.66 -13.06
CA HIS A 106 0.38 16.70 -13.78
C HIS A 106 0.91 17.75 -12.81
N THR A 107 2.21 18.06 -12.93
CA THR A 107 2.88 19.06 -12.09
C THR A 107 2.74 20.44 -12.71
N PHE A 108 1.95 21.30 -12.09
CA PHE A 108 1.87 22.72 -12.42
C PHE A 108 2.82 23.49 -11.51
N ARG A 109 3.84 24.12 -12.10
CA ARG A 109 4.73 25.03 -11.38
C ARG A 109 4.25 26.47 -11.56
N PHE A 110 3.94 27.15 -10.48
CA PHE A 110 3.54 28.56 -10.49
C PHE A 110 4.63 29.49 -9.97
N MET A 111 5.69 28.94 -9.37
CA MET A 111 6.95 29.57 -9.03
C MET A 111 8.07 28.56 -9.30
N GLU A 112 9.33 29.00 -9.29
CA GLU A 112 10.47 28.09 -9.48
C GLU A 112 10.48 26.96 -8.45
N GLN A 113 10.07 27.27 -7.21
CA GLN A 113 10.09 26.34 -6.09
C GLN A 113 8.72 25.75 -5.76
N ALA A 114 7.61 26.43 -6.11
CA ALA A 114 6.28 26.02 -5.68
C ALA A 114 5.51 25.31 -6.79
N TYR A 115 4.84 24.23 -6.44
CA TYR A 115 4.08 23.43 -7.39
C TYR A 115 2.79 22.86 -6.79
N ILE A 116 1.86 22.50 -7.68
CA ILE A 116 0.65 21.76 -7.38
C ILE A 116 0.53 20.60 -8.35
N VAL A 117 0.11 19.44 -7.85
CA VAL A 117 -0.05 18.20 -8.63
C VAL A 117 -1.44 17.64 -8.36
N PRO A 118 -2.44 17.93 -9.19
CA PRO A 118 -3.65 17.14 -9.21
C PRO A 118 -3.33 15.73 -9.72
N GLN A 119 -3.94 14.73 -9.08
CA GLN A 119 -3.69 13.32 -9.40
C GLN A 119 -4.96 12.49 -9.25
N ILE A 120 -5.03 11.42 -10.03
CA ILE A 120 -6.06 10.40 -9.95
C ILE A 120 -5.41 9.04 -10.00
N GLU A 121 -5.88 8.13 -9.15
CA GLU A 121 -5.47 6.74 -9.11
C GLU A 121 -6.70 5.83 -9.16
N VAL A 122 -6.57 4.73 -9.86
CA VAL A 122 -7.53 3.63 -9.85
C VAL A 122 -6.78 2.37 -9.45
N THR A 123 -7.27 1.68 -8.44
CA THR A 123 -6.72 0.40 -7.96
C THR A 123 -7.81 -0.65 -7.98
N TYR A 124 -7.58 -1.73 -8.72
CA TYR A 124 -8.35 -2.95 -8.64
C TYR A 124 -7.64 -3.94 -7.73
N GLY A 125 -8.35 -4.49 -6.76
CA GLY A 125 -7.89 -5.51 -5.84
C GLY A 125 -8.76 -6.75 -5.93
N PHE A 126 -8.13 -7.91 -5.82
CA PHE A 126 -8.78 -9.21 -5.76
C PHE A 126 -8.07 -10.06 -4.70
N ILE A 127 -8.84 -10.67 -3.80
CA ILE A 127 -8.36 -11.62 -2.81
C ILE A 127 -9.20 -12.88 -2.98
N SER A 128 -8.53 -14.02 -3.28
CA SER A 128 -9.19 -15.32 -3.27
C SER A 128 -9.10 -15.90 -1.87
N GLY A 129 -10.21 -16.36 -1.34
CA GLY A 129 -10.25 -17.17 -0.13
C GLY A 129 -10.23 -18.66 -0.48
N ASP A 130 -9.53 -19.46 0.32
CA ASP A 130 -9.64 -20.91 0.26
C ASP A 130 -10.61 -21.38 1.34
N ASP A 131 -11.54 -22.27 0.97
CA ASP A 131 -12.39 -22.94 1.94
C ASP A 131 -11.53 -23.73 2.91
N THR A 132 -11.71 -23.52 4.20
CA THR A 132 -10.96 -24.23 5.21
C THR A 132 -11.89 -24.99 6.16
N THR A 133 -11.34 -26.01 6.79
CA THR A 133 -12.07 -26.77 7.82
C THR A 133 -11.31 -26.66 9.13
N ALA A 134 -11.95 -26.06 10.12
CA ALA A 134 -11.42 -25.95 11.45
C ALA A 134 -11.20 -27.34 12.08
N SER A 135 -10.31 -27.45 13.06
CA SER A 135 -9.96 -28.69 13.76
C SER A 135 -11.16 -29.37 14.44
N ASN A 136 -12.22 -28.62 14.71
CA ASN A 136 -13.49 -29.12 15.26
C ASN A 136 -14.48 -29.61 14.21
N GLY A 137 -14.11 -29.60 12.91
CA GLY A 137 -14.93 -30.05 11.78
C GLY A 137 -15.89 -28.99 11.21
N VAL A 138 -15.85 -27.75 11.70
CA VAL A 138 -16.61 -26.63 11.13
C VAL A 138 -15.96 -26.21 9.81
N LYS A 139 -16.76 -26.22 8.73
CA LYS A 139 -16.32 -25.68 7.44
C LYS A 139 -16.50 -24.16 7.45
N LEU A 140 -15.47 -23.44 7.05
CA LEU A 140 -15.45 -22.01 6.83
C LEU A 140 -15.33 -21.81 5.32
N GLU A 141 -16.38 -21.29 4.72
CA GLU A 141 -16.37 -20.85 3.32
C GLU A 141 -15.92 -19.39 3.31
N GLN A 142 -14.89 -19.10 2.54
CA GLN A 142 -14.37 -17.74 2.38
C GLN A 142 -14.65 -17.29 0.95
N ASP A 143 -15.56 -16.36 0.82
CA ASP A 143 -15.87 -15.76 -0.48
C ASP A 143 -14.69 -14.93 -1.02
N ASP A 144 -14.57 -14.90 -2.34
CA ASP A 144 -13.64 -14.01 -3.02
C ASP A 144 -14.03 -12.55 -2.77
N PHE A 145 -13.05 -11.73 -2.45
CA PHE A 145 -13.25 -10.31 -2.23
C PHE A 145 -12.66 -9.50 -3.40
N GLN A 146 -13.44 -8.55 -3.90
CA GLN A 146 -13.02 -7.63 -4.96
C GLN A 146 -13.22 -6.19 -4.50
N SER A 147 -12.29 -5.33 -4.86
CA SER A 147 -12.39 -3.89 -4.65
C SER A 147 -11.96 -3.12 -5.89
N LEU A 148 -12.61 -1.99 -6.13
CA LEU A 148 -12.24 -1.04 -7.17
C LEU A 148 -12.20 0.35 -6.56
N ILE A 149 -11.04 0.73 -6.08
CA ILE A 149 -10.83 2.00 -5.39
C ILE A 149 -10.38 3.05 -6.40
N THR A 150 -11.05 4.18 -6.40
CA THR A 150 -10.60 5.38 -7.09
C THR A 150 -10.21 6.44 -6.06
N ARG A 151 -9.04 7.00 -6.22
CA ARG A 151 -8.53 8.09 -5.39
C ARG A 151 -8.28 9.31 -6.25
N VAL A 152 -8.86 10.44 -5.87
CA VAL A 152 -8.54 11.75 -6.42
C VAL A 152 -7.82 12.57 -5.38
N GLY A 153 -6.78 13.28 -5.77
CA GLY A 153 -5.95 13.99 -4.83
C GLY A 153 -5.29 15.22 -5.41
N VAL A 154 -4.82 16.07 -4.52
CA VAL A 154 -4.00 17.22 -4.84
C VAL A 154 -2.81 17.24 -3.89
N ARG A 155 -1.61 17.23 -4.46
CA ARG A 155 -0.36 17.46 -3.72
C ARG A 155 0.16 18.84 -4.04
N THR A 156 0.52 19.61 -3.03
CA THR A 156 1.20 20.89 -3.16
C THR A 156 2.54 20.83 -2.46
N GLY A 157 3.55 21.46 -3.02
CA GLY A 157 4.88 21.39 -2.44
C GLY A 157 5.73 22.61 -2.76
N PHE A 158 6.82 22.68 -2.01
CA PHE A 158 7.84 23.72 -2.16
C PHE A 158 9.22 23.07 -2.12
N ASP A 159 9.98 23.25 -3.20
CA ASP A 159 11.36 22.78 -3.33
C ASP A 159 12.31 23.85 -2.78
N PHE A 160 13.13 23.52 -1.80
CA PHE A 160 14.12 24.45 -1.27
C PHE A 160 15.24 24.68 -2.28
N PRO A 161 15.80 25.92 -2.32
CA PRO A 161 16.94 26.24 -3.20
C PRO A 161 18.11 25.27 -2.98
N GLN A 162 18.94 25.09 -4.02
CA GLN A 162 20.15 24.25 -3.99
C GLN A 162 19.88 22.77 -3.68
N LYS A 163 18.68 22.28 -3.97
CA LYS A 163 18.27 20.90 -3.68
C LYS A 163 18.39 20.51 -2.20
N ALA A 164 18.19 21.45 -1.29
CA ALA A 164 18.28 21.22 0.15
C ALA A 164 17.14 20.34 0.68
N GLY A 165 16.06 20.17 -0.10
CA GLY A 165 14.93 19.32 0.28
C GLY A 165 13.63 19.80 -0.33
N THR A 166 12.55 19.10 -0.02
CA THR A 166 11.18 19.45 -0.44
C THR A 166 10.24 19.29 0.76
N ILE A 167 9.39 20.27 0.99
CA ILE A 167 8.24 20.14 1.88
C ILE A 167 6.99 19.98 1.03
N TYR A 168 6.10 19.08 1.42
CA TYR A 168 4.84 18.87 0.70
C TYR A 168 3.68 18.57 1.65
N ALA A 169 2.47 18.83 1.15
CA ALA A 169 1.22 18.38 1.74
C ALA A 169 0.35 17.77 0.66
N MET A 170 -0.41 16.76 1.01
CA MET A 170 -1.32 16.05 0.11
C MET A 170 -2.68 15.90 0.79
N LEU A 171 -3.73 16.16 0.02
CA LEU A 171 -5.11 15.87 0.38
C LEU A 171 -5.69 14.96 -0.68
N SER A 172 -6.32 13.86 -0.28
CA SER A 172 -6.97 12.94 -1.19
C SER A 172 -8.30 12.44 -0.63
N TYR A 173 -9.19 12.08 -1.54
CA TYR A 173 -10.45 11.40 -1.27
C TYR A 173 -10.46 10.10 -2.05
N SER A 174 -10.84 9.01 -1.38
CA SER A 174 -10.94 7.67 -1.95
C SER A 174 -12.38 7.18 -1.87
N TYR A 175 -12.82 6.49 -2.92
CA TYR A 175 -14.11 5.83 -2.99
C TYR A 175 -13.92 4.41 -3.53
N ASP A 176 -14.52 3.42 -2.87
CA ASP A 176 -14.55 2.04 -3.35
C ASP A 176 -15.88 1.76 -4.05
N PHE A 177 -15.81 1.41 -5.34
CA PHE A 177 -17.00 1.13 -6.17
C PHE A 177 -17.56 -0.28 -6.00
N LEU A 178 -16.78 -1.21 -5.46
CA LEU A 178 -17.16 -2.60 -5.24
C LEU A 178 -17.28 -2.96 -3.75
N GLY A 179 -16.76 -2.11 -2.87
CA GLY A 179 -16.87 -2.20 -1.41
C GLY A 179 -17.70 -1.05 -0.84
N ASP A 180 -18.06 -1.15 0.44
CA ASP A 180 -18.85 -0.14 1.15
C ASP A 180 -17.99 0.86 1.95
N ALA A 181 -16.78 1.16 1.50
CA ALA A 181 -15.83 1.99 2.25
C ALA A 181 -15.50 3.33 1.55
N ASP A 182 -15.82 4.43 2.24
CA ASP A 182 -15.42 5.79 1.88
C ASP A 182 -14.33 6.30 2.82
N GLY A 183 -13.33 7.01 2.30
CA GLY A 183 -12.27 7.55 3.12
C GLY A 183 -11.65 8.85 2.61
N THR A 184 -11.31 9.74 3.55
CA THR A 184 -10.51 10.94 3.28
C THR A 184 -9.17 10.80 3.97
N ALA A 185 -8.08 10.97 3.22
CA ALA A 185 -6.74 10.96 3.79
C ALA A 185 -6.01 12.26 3.51
N SER A 186 -5.29 12.75 4.52
CA SER A 186 -4.38 13.88 4.41
C SER A 186 -2.98 13.44 4.85
N GLN A 187 -1.97 13.84 4.10
CA GLN A 187 -0.58 13.55 4.42
C GLN A 187 0.26 14.80 4.26
N ALA A 188 1.14 15.04 5.23
CA ALA A 188 2.20 16.03 5.14
C ALA A 188 3.54 15.34 5.40
N GLY A 189 4.58 15.77 4.71
CA GLY A 189 5.90 15.18 4.86
C GLY A 189 7.03 16.15 4.51
N LEU A 190 8.20 15.87 5.05
CA LEU A 190 9.47 16.49 4.71
C LEU A 190 10.35 15.44 4.06
N ARG A 191 10.87 15.74 2.88
CA ARG A 191 11.86 14.90 2.21
C ARG A 191 13.16 15.66 2.08
N GLU A 192 14.23 15.11 2.64
CA GLU A 192 15.59 15.60 2.49
C GLU A 192 16.23 14.95 1.25
N SER A 193 16.82 15.72 0.38
CA SER A 193 17.57 15.18 -0.76
C SER A 193 18.97 14.79 -0.28
N LEU A 194 19.28 13.48 -0.30
CA LEU A 194 20.63 13.02 -0.18
C LEU A 194 21.38 13.35 -1.47
N ASN A 195 22.36 14.24 -1.40
CA ASN A 195 23.31 14.45 -2.49
C ASN A 195 24.22 13.23 -2.53
N GLU A 196 24.00 12.29 -3.41
CA GLU A 196 25.05 11.38 -3.86
C GLU A 196 25.93 12.14 -4.87
N ASP A 197 26.89 12.88 -4.35
CA ASP A 197 28.11 13.21 -5.08
C ASP A 197 28.99 11.96 -5.09
N LEU A 198 28.78 11.11 -6.07
CA LEU A 198 29.81 10.15 -6.49
C LEU A 198 30.60 10.81 -7.61
N GLY A 199 31.79 11.34 -7.20
CA GLY A 199 32.83 11.81 -8.08
C GLY A 199 33.44 10.70 -8.97
#